data_32855c4c953ff1a00774f4276d660fe2
#
_entry.id   32855c4c953ff1a00774f4276d660fe2
#
_cell.length_a   1.000
_cell.length_b   1.000
_cell.length_c   1.000
_cell.angle_alpha   90.00
_cell.angle_beta   90.00
_cell.angle_gamma   90.00
#
_symmetry.space_group_name_H-M   'P 1'
#
loop_
_entity.id
_entity.type
_entity.pdbx_description
1 polymer ?
#
loop_
_entity_poly.entity_id
_entity_poly.type
_entity_poly.pdbx_seq_one_letter_code
_entity_poly.pdbx_strand_id
1 'polypeptide(L)'
;NKQSYRDLCEKFLFNKDLPYDGYYRKSEFKLSASSDDSEIPQTAIGQGDTLITPLHSAMIMSTIANGGVMMSPYMIDSIENTDGDLVKTFKPSTYGKIISSSDAKILKDLMLGVTSYGTASDAFADASYTIAGKTGTAEFNDNMDSHSWFVGFSNVDDPDIVVCVIVENASNTGASAKYIARQIFDAYYY
;
A
#
# COMPACT_ATOMS: atom_id res chain seq x y z
N ASN A 1 4.51 11.60 -20.17
CA ASN A 1 4.88 12.94 -19.69
C ASN A 1 5.22 12.85 -18.19
N LYS A 2 6.48 13.17 -17.82
CA LYS A 2 6.99 13.09 -16.43
C LYS A 2 6.15 13.94 -15.48
N GLN A 3 5.71 15.11 -15.90
CA GLN A 3 4.90 15.99 -15.04
C GLN A 3 3.54 15.36 -14.71
N SER A 4 2.85 14.80 -15.69
CA SER A 4 1.57 14.11 -15.43
C SER A 4 1.72 12.89 -14.52
N TYR A 5 2.86 12.20 -14.58
CA TYR A 5 3.17 11.10 -13.68
C TYR A 5 3.40 11.61 -12.26
N ARG A 6 4.20 12.67 -12.11
CA ARG A 6 4.40 13.34 -10.83
C ARG A 6 3.09 13.83 -10.23
N ASP A 7 2.26 14.51 -11.02
CA ASP A 7 0.96 15.04 -10.58
C ASP A 7 0.04 13.93 -10.07
N LEU A 8 0.07 12.74 -10.72
CA LEU A 8 -0.67 11.58 -10.25
C LEU A 8 -0.12 11.04 -8.93
N CYS A 9 1.21 10.91 -8.78
CA CYS A 9 1.82 10.50 -7.52
C CYS A 9 1.50 11.49 -6.38
N GLU A 10 1.49 12.79 -6.67
CA GLU A 10 1.12 13.82 -5.70
C GLU A 10 -0.37 13.82 -5.34
N LYS A 11 -1.26 13.32 -6.20
CA LYS A 11 -2.65 13.02 -5.81
C LYS A 11 -2.74 11.90 -4.80
N PHE A 12 -1.86 10.90 -4.91
CA PHE A 12 -1.70 9.84 -3.93
C PHE A 12 -0.86 10.25 -2.72
N LEU A 13 -0.56 11.53 -2.52
CA LEU A 13 0.14 12.15 -1.39
C LEU A 13 1.65 11.90 -1.33
N PHE A 14 2.30 11.46 -2.39
CA PHE A 14 3.75 11.57 -2.44
C PHE A 14 4.16 13.04 -2.32
N ASN A 15 5.25 13.33 -1.61
CA ASN A 15 5.77 14.68 -1.32
C ASN A 15 4.83 15.57 -0.47
N LYS A 16 3.72 15.03 0.00
CA LYS A 16 2.73 15.75 0.81
C LYS A 16 2.57 15.12 2.19
N ASP A 17 1.92 15.85 3.09
CA ASP A 17 1.56 15.32 4.39
C ASP A 17 0.36 14.37 4.26
N LEU A 18 0.42 13.25 4.99
CA LEU A 18 -0.70 12.33 5.12
C LEU A 18 -1.75 12.93 6.07
N PRO A 19 -3.04 12.69 5.85
CA PRO A 19 -4.10 13.11 6.77
C PRO A 19 -4.14 12.20 8.02
N TYR A 20 -3.04 12.20 8.77
CA TYR A 20 -2.81 11.36 9.95
C TYR A 20 -2.07 12.14 11.04
N ASP A 21 -2.63 12.17 12.24
CA ASP A 21 -2.11 12.94 13.37
C ASP A 21 -0.94 12.27 14.11
N GLY A 22 -0.61 11.00 13.78
CA GLY A 22 0.49 10.27 14.38
C GLY A 22 1.84 10.57 13.72
N TYR A 23 2.91 9.99 14.29
CA TYR A 23 4.25 10.11 13.72
C TYR A 23 4.39 9.22 12.48
N TYR A 24 4.90 9.76 11.40
CA TYR A 24 5.27 9.05 10.16
C TYR A 24 6.39 9.79 9.41
N ARG A 25 7.03 9.11 8.47
CA ARG A 25 7.90 9.74 7.47
C ARG A 25 7.13 10.02 6.20
N LYS A 26 7.39 11.15 5.58
CA LYS A 26 6.83 11.51 4.28
C LYS A 26 7.41 10.61 3.19
N SER A 27 6.57 10.09 2.30
CA SER A 27 7.01 9.38 1.11
C SER A 27 7.46 10.37 0.03
N GLU A 28 8.51 10.01 -0.70
CA GLU A 28 9.17 10.88 -1.67
C GLU A 28 9.07 10.32 -3.08
N PHE A 29 8.76 11.18 -4.02
CA PHE A 29 8.77 10.91 -5.46
C PHE A 29 9.56 12.02 -6.15
N LYS A 30 10.75 11.68 -6.68
CA LYS A 30 11.70 12.69 -7.15
C LYS A 30 11.63 12.96 -8.65
N LEU A 31 11.07 12.07 -9.46
CA LEU A 31 10.94 12.30 -10.90
C LEU A 31 10.25 13.65 -11.17
N SER A 32 10.86 14.45 -12.03
CA SER A 32 10.41 15.81 -12.38
C SER A 32 10.53 16.04 -13.88
N ALA A 33 10.02 17.16 -14.37
CA ALA A 33 10.17 17.55 -15.77
C ALA A 33 11.63 17.71 -16.20
N SER A 34 12.54 18.02 -15.26
CA SER A 34 13.98 18.17 -15.49
C SER A 34 14.80 16.90 -15.30
N SER A 35 14.21 15.81 -14.80
CA SER A 35 14.90 14.53 -14.67
C SER A 35 15.31 13.95 -16.02
N ASP A 36 16.39 13.16 -16.04
CA ASP A 36 16.78 12.44 -17.26
C ASP A 36 15.73 11.39 -17.65
N ASP A 37 15.58 11.14 -18.95
CA ASP A 37 14.61 10.16 -19.44
C ASP A 37 14.96 8.71 -19.02
N SER A 38 16.24 8.44 -18.74
CA SER A 38 16.71 7.15 -18.21
C SER A 38 16.17 6.82 -16.81
N GLU A 39 15.70 7.81 -16.05
CA GLU A 39 15.08 7.62 -14.73
C GLU A 39 13.65 7.07 -14.83
N ILE A 40 12.97 7.24 -15.97
CA ILE A 40 11.57 6.85 -16.13
C ILE A 40 11.36 5.35 -15.95
N PRO A 41 12.12 4.44 -16.60
CA PRO A 41 11.91 3.00 -16.45
C PRO A 41 12.07 2.52 -15.01
N GLN A 42 13.08 2.97 -14.29
CA GLN A 42 13.32 2.62 -12.90
C GLN A 42 12.18 3.12 -11.99
N THR A 43 11.83 4.40 -12.14
CA THR A 43 10.74 5.00 -11.36
C THR A 43 9.40 4.31 -11.65
N ALA A 44 9.14 3.91 -12.91
CA ALA A 44 7.90 3.24 -13.30
C ALA A 44 7.70 1.85 -12.64
N ILE A 45 8.78 1.17 -12.27
CA ILE A 45 8.73 -0.09 -11.52
C ILE A 45 8.88 0.09 -10.01
N GLY A 46 8.91 1.34 -9.51
CA GLY A 46 9.02 1.65 -8.08
C GLY A 46 10.45 1.59 -7.54
N GLN A 47 11.45 1.63 -8.42
CA GLN A 47 12.88 1.71 -8.08
C GLN A 47 13.41 3.16 -8.16
N GLY A 48 14.72 3.30 -8.03
CA GLY A 48 15.40 4.60 -8.04
C GLY A 48 15.13 5.39 -6.75
N ASP A 49 14.93 6.69 -6.90
CA ASP A 49 14.79 7.62 -5.77
C ASP A 49 13.36 7.71 -5.18
N THR A 50 12.51 6.74 -5.46
CA THR A 50 11.16 6.69 -4.88
C THR A 50 11.19 6.03 -3.50
N LEU A 51 10.71 6.75 -2.47
CA LEU A 51 10.62 6.25 -1.10
C LEU A 51 9.16 6.22 -0.65
N ILE A 52 8.75 5.09 -0.09
CA ILE A 52 7.38 4.92 0.43
C ILE A 52 7.42 4.27 1.82
N THR A 53 6.53 4.71 2.71
CA THR A 53 6.34 4.06 4.01
C THR A 53 5.26 2.98 3.92
N PRO A 54 5.29 1.94 4.80
CA PRO A 54 4.23 0.94 4.87
C PRO A 54 2.84 1.54 5.10
N LEU A 55 2.74 2.56 5.96
CA LEU A 55 1.48 3.28 6.19
C LEU A 55 0.94 3.90 4.90
N HIS A 56 1.79 4.61 4.16
CA HIS A 56 1.37 5.25 2.92
C HIS A 56 1.01 4.22 1.83
N SER A 57 1.77 3.12 1.74
CA SER A 57 1.47 2.01 0.84
C SER A 57 0.10 1.38 1.15
N ALA A 58 -0.20 1.15 2.44
CA ALA A 58 -1.50 0.66 2.89
C ALA A 58 -2.64 1.66 2.57
N MET A 59 -2.41 2.96 2.72
CA MET A 59 -3.40 4.00 2.34
C MET A 59 -3.69 4.01 0.84
N ILE A 60 -2.67 3.88 -0.01
CA ILE A 60 -2.84 3.77 -1.47
C ILE A 60 -3.66 2.52 -1.80
N MET A 61 -3.31 1.38 -1.20
CA MET A 61 -4.02 0.13 -1.40
C MET A 61 -5.48 0.20 -0.94
N SER A 62 -5.71 0.79 0.24
CA SER A 62 -7.06 1.04 0.78
C SER A 62 -7.88 1.95 -0.15
N THR A 63 -7.23 2.94 -0.79
CA THR A 63 -7.89 3.81 -1.78
C THR A 63 -8.39 3.00 -2.98
N ILE A 64 -7.59 2.06 -3.49
CA ILE A 64 -7.98 1.17 -4.60
C ILE A 64 -9.11 0.24 -4.15
N ALA A 65 -8.97 -0.38 -2.98
CA ALA A 65 -9.98 -1.26 -2.39
C ALA A 65 -11.32 -0.52 -2.19
N ASN A 66 -11.29 0.74 -1.82
CA ASN A 66 -12.45 1.60 -1.57
C ASN A 66 -12.94 2.37 -2.83
N GLY A 67 -12.75 1.81 -4.02
CA GLY A 67 -13.29 2.37 -5.26
C GLY A 67 -12.72 3.75 -5.65
N GLY A 68 -11.49 4.06 -5.25
CA GLY A 68 -10.77 5.27 -5.58
C GLY A 68 -10.92 6.43 -4.56
N VAL A 69 -11.57 6.18 -3.44
CA VAL A 69 -11.76 7.15 -2.34
C VAL A 69 -10.77 6.89 -1.22
N MET A 70 -9.91 7.86 -0.93
CA MET A 70 -8.96 7.80 0.18
C MET A 70 -9.64 8.22 1.47
N MET A 71 -9.42 7.45 2.53
CA MET A 71 -9.86 7.76 3.88
C MET A 71 -8.70 8.31 4.70
N SER A 72 -8.99 9.15 5.70
CA SER A 72 -8.00 9.59 6.69
C SER A 72 -7.81 8.48 7.73
N PRO A 73 -6.60 7.93 7.90
CA PRO A 73 -6.37 6.89 8.89
C PRO A 73 -6.43 7.46 10.32
N TYR A 74 -6.90 6.66 11.26
CA TYR A 74 -6.87 6.96 12.69
C TYR A 74 -6.64 5.67 13.50
N MET A 75 -6.07 5.79 14.69
CA MET A 75 -5.76 4.65 15.55
C MET A 75 -6.54 4.67 16.87
N ILE A 76 -7.09 5.81 17.23
CA ILE A 76 -7.82 6.01 18.48
C ILE A 76 -9.31 6.05 18.15
N ASP A 77 -10.07 5.12 18.70
CA ASP A 77 -11.51 5.06 18.53
C ASP A 77 -12.23 6.03 19.47
N SER A 78 -11.82 6.06 20.74
CA SER A 78 -12.41 6.92 21.74
C SER A 78 -11.41 7.37 22.81
N ILE A 79 -11.76 8.43 23.50
CA ILE A 79 -11.09 8.92 24.71
C ILE A 79 -12.13 8.93 25.83
N GLU A 80 -11.80 8.29 26.96
CA GLU A 80 -12.60 8.26 28.16
C GLU A 80 -11.89 8.96 29.32
N ASN A 81 -12.64 9.52 30.26
CA ASN A 81 -12.09 10.06 31.49
C ASN A 81 -11.81 8.93 32.50
N THR A 82 -11.28 9.28 33.68
CA THR A 82 -10.97 8.32 34.76
C THR A 82 -12.20 7.63 35.35
N ASP A 83 -13.37 8.20 35.16
CA ASP A 83 -14.66 7.66 35.65
C ASP A 83 -15.35 6.76 34.60
N GLY A 84 -14.74 6.63 33.40
CA GLY A 84 -15.26 5.82 32.29
C GLY A 84 -16.25 6.59 31.39
N ASP A 85 -16.42 7.90 31.57
CA ASP A 85 -17.28 8.67 30.69
C ASP A 85 -16.59 8.99 29.36
N LEU A 86 -17.34 8.86 28.28
CA LEU A 86 -16.85 9.14 26.93
C LEU A 86 -16.61 10.65 26.73
N VAL A 87 -15.35 11.04 26.53
CA VAL A 87 -14.93 12.43 26.28
C VAL A 87 -14.96 12.77 24.81
N LYS A 88 -14.50 11.84 23.94
CA LYS A 88 -14.40 12.03 22.49
C LYS A 88 -14.48 10.70 21.76
N THR A 89 -15.16 10.70 20.62
CA THR A 89 -15.18 9.57 19.67
C THR A 89 -14.58 10.02 18.34
N PHE A 90 -13.74 9.21 17.75
CA PHE A 90 -13.24 9.40 16.39
C PHE A 90 -14.09 8.57 15.42
N LYS A 91 -14.30 9.07 14.24
CA LYS A 91 -15.10 8.40 13.20
C LYS A 91 -14.34 8.38 11.88
N PRO A 92 -14.57 7.38 11.02
CA PRO A 92 -14.02 7.37 9.67
C PRO A 92 -14.34 8.67 8.96
N SER A 93 -13.33 9.27 8.32
CA SER A 93 -13.47 10.50 7.54
C SER A 93 -12.84 10.35 6.17
N THR A 94 -13.50 10.89 5.16
CA THR A 94 -13.01 10.87 3.78
C THR A 94 -11.99 11.98 3.58
N TYR A 95 -10.79 11.63 3.12
CA TYR A 95 -9.82 12.61 2.63
C TYR A 95 -10.25 13.17 1.27
N GLY A 96 -10.57 12.29 0.32
CA GLY A 96 -11.02 12.70 -1.01
C GLY A 96 -11.02 11.59 -2.05
N LYS A 97 -11.60 11.88 -3.21
CA LYS A 97 -11.56 10.99 -4.37
C LYS A 97 -10.25 11.21 -5.14
N ILE A 98 -9.42 10.16 -5.21
CA ILE A 98 -8.09 10.20 -5.83
C ILE A 98 -8.15 9.76 -7.29
N ILE A 99 -8.82 8.63 -7.56
CA ILE A 99 -9.02 8.08 -8.92
C ILE A 99 -10.50 7.77 -9.15
N SER A 100 -10.87 7.51 -10.38
CA SER A 100 -12.23 7.09 -10.72
C SER A 100 -12.52 5.67 -10.19
N SER A 101 -13.79 5.35 -9.97
CA SER A 101 -14.19 3.99 -9.60
C SER A 101 -13.93 2.98 -10.71
N SER A 102 -13.97 3.40 -11.97
CA SER A 102 -13.58 2.57 -13.11
C SER A 102 -12.08 2.24 -13.10
N ASP A 103 -11.21 3.21 -12.81
CA ASP A 103 -9.77 2.98 -12.71
C ASP A 103 -9.44 2.08 -11.51
N ALA A 104 -10.10 2.32 -10.37
CA ALA A 104 -9.95 1.47 -9.19
C ALA A 104 -10.36 0.02 -9.49
N LYS A 105 -11.45 -0.20 -10.24
CA LYS A 105 -11.86 -1.54 -10.67
C LYS A 105 -10.82 -2.20 -11.56
N ILE A 106 -10.29 -1.49 -12.55
CA ILE A 106 -9.22 -2.02 -13.43
C ILE A 106 -8.00 -2.43 -12.60
N LEU A 107 -7.59 -1.59 -11.62
CA LEU A 107 -6.48 -1.91 -10.74
C LEU A 107 -6.76 -3.15 -9.88
N LYS A 108 -7.97 -3.29 -9.30
CA LYS A 108 -8.38 -4.49 -8.57
C LYS A 108 -8.24 -5.75 -9.42
N ASP A 109 -8.75 -5.71 -10.65
CA ASP A 109 -8.71 -6.86 -11.57
C ASP A 109 -7.25 -7.24 -11.93
N LEU A 110 -6.38 -6.26 -12.19
CA LEU A 110 -4.94 -6.48 -12.43
C LEU A 110 -4.24 -7.06 -11.20
N MET A 111 -4.55 -6.56 -10.01
CA MET A 111 -3.95 -6.99 -8.74
C MET A 111 -4.45 -8.37 -8.30
N LEU A 112 -5.69 -8.73 -8.63
CA LEU A 112 -6.20 -10.09 -8.47
C LEU A 112 -5.39 -11.08 -9.34
N GLY A 113 -4.98 -10.68 -10.53
CA GLY A 113 -4.10 -11.49 -11.39
C GLY A 113 -2.76 -11.83 -10.74
N VAL A 114 -2.18 -10.94 -9.91
CA VAL A 114 -0.92 -11.17 -9.19
C VAL A 114 -1.01 -12.36 -8.22
N THR A 115 -2.14 -12.52 -7.56
CA THR A 115 -2.39 -13.58 -6.55
C THR A 115 -3.00 -14.84 -7.15
N SER A 116 -3.71 -14.74 -8.28
CA SER A 116 -4.36 -15.88 -8.90
C SER A 116 -3.42 -16.69 -9.80
N TYR A 117 -2.57 -16.04 -10.58
CA TYR A 117 -1.67 -16.69 -11.54
C TYR A 117 -0.32 -15.98 -11.69
N GLY A 118 -0.08 -14.88 -10.99
CA GLY A 118 1.14 -14.09 -11.03
C GLY A 118 2.14 -14.44 -9.94
N THR A 119 2.96 -13.45 -9.56
CA THR A 119 4.13 -13.60 -8.66
C THR A 119 3.81 -13.98 -7.22
N ALA A 120 2.55 -13.93 -6.81
CA ALA A 120 2.08 -14.32 -5.48
C ALA A 120 1.13 -15.53 -5.49
N SER A 121 0.89 -16.16 -6.65
CA SER A 121 -0.08 -17.26 -6.76
C SER A 121 0.28 -18.46 -5.89
N ASP A 122 1.55 -18.76 -5.71
CA ASP A 122 2.04 -19.83 -4.86
C ASP A 122 1.73 -19.61 -3.36
N ALA A 123 1.64 -18.36 -2.91
CA ALA A 123 1.30 -18.02 -1.53
C ALA A 123 -0.22 -18.06 -1.25
N PHE A 124 -1.06 -17.90 -2.28
CA PHE A 124 -2.50 -17.73 -2.12
C PHE A 124 -3.37 -18.78 -2.82
N ALA A 125 -2.77 -19.82 -3.43
CA ALA A 125 -3.45 -20.81 -4.24
C ALA A 125 -4.60 -21.55 -3.52
N ASP A 126 -4.47 -21.78 -2.20
CA ASP A 126 -5.40 -22.52 -1.37
C ASP A 126 -6.20 -21.62 -0.40
N ALA A 127 -6.16 -20.29 -0.58
CA ALA A 127 -6.93 -19.36 0.22
C ALA A 127 -8.44 -19.53 -0.07
N SER A 128 -9.26 -19.56 1.00
CA SER A 128 -10.72 -19.62 0.89
C SER A 128 -11.36 -18.24 0.64
N TYR A 129 -10.55 -17.19 0.58
CA TYR A 129 -10.91 -15.80 0.32
C TYR A 129 -10.13 -15.24 -0.86
N THR A 130 -10.67 -14.26 -1.55
CA THR A 130 -10.02 -13.63 -2.70
C THR A 130 -9.08 -12.51 -2.23
N ILE A 131 -7.92 -12.40 -2.89
CA ILE A 131 -6.92 -11.38 -2.56
C ILE A 131 -6.50 -10.66 -3.84
N ALA A 132 -6.48 -9.34 -3.79
CA ALA A 132 -5.81 -8.50 -4.77
C ALA A 132 -4.58 -7.88 -4.13
N GLY A 133 -3.42 -7.94 -4.79
CA GLY A 133 -2.19 -7.45 -4.20
C GLY A 133 -1.08 -7.19 -5.21
N LYS A 134 0.05 -6.72 -4.68
CA LYS A 134 1.27 -6.48 -5.44
C LYS A 134 2.47 -6.88 -4.62
N THR A 135 3.34 -7.69 -5.21
CA THR A 135 4.68 -8.00 -4.67
C THR A 135 5.66 -6.90 -5.07
N GLY A 136 6.69 -6.70 -4.27
CA GLY A 136 7.81 -5.83 -4.59
C GLY A 136 9.13 -6.43 -4.13
N THR A 137 10.18 -6.16 -4.88
CA THR A 137 11.56 -6.40 -4.50
C THR A 137 12.28 -5.07 -4.64
N ALA A 138 12.61 -4.44 -3.51
CA ALA A 138 13.24 -3.14 -3.51
C ALA A 138 14.73 -3.26 -3.24
N GLU A 139 15.54 -2.95 -4.23
CA GLU A 139 16.97 -2.81 -4.14
C GLU A 139 17.31 -1.39 -3.66
N PHE A 140 18.23 -1.25 -2.70
CA PHE A 140 18.54 0.08 -2.15
C PHE A 140 20.04 0.41 -2.12
N ASN A 141 20.91 -0.57 -2.28
CA ASN A 141 22.32 -0.40 -2.65
C ASN A 141 22.96 -1.73 -3.12
N ASP A 142 24.09 -1.63 -3.82
CA ASP A 142 24.78 -2.77 -4.45
C ASP A 142 25.38 -3.79 -3.45
N ASN A 143 25.41 -3.45 -2.14
CA ASN A 143 26.06 -4.25 -1.11
C ASN A 143 25.10 -4.83 -0.08
N MET A 144 23.81 -4.58 -0.21
CA MET A 144 22.78 -5.02 0.74
C MET A 144 21.68 -5.79 0.02
N ASP A 145 21.10 -6.76 0.72
CA ASP A 145 20.00 -7.55 0.20
C ASP A 145 18.75 -6.71 -0.01
N SER A 146 18.02 -7.04 -1.05
CA SER A 146 16.75 -6.39 -1.37
C SER A 146 15.71 -6.59 -0.27
N HIS A 147 14.81 -5.62 -0.14
CA HIS A 147 13.61 -5.73 0.68
C HIS A 147 12.51 -6.46 -0.07
N SER A 148 11.85 -7.41 0.60
CA SER A 148 10.64 -8.05 0.07
C SER A 148 9.41 -7.27 0.54
N TRP A 149 8.54 -6.92 -0.41
CA TRP A 149 7.29 -6.22 -0.16
C TRP A 149 6.09 -7.04 -0.60
N PHE A 150 5.02 -6.93 0.14
CA PHE A 150 3.68 -7.28 -0.31
C PHE A 150 2.69 -6.26 0.24
N VAL A 151 1.80 -5.79 -0.60
CA VAL A 151 0.65 -4.99 -0.19
C VAL A 151 -0.58 -5.50 -0.93
N GLY A 152 -1.68 -5.69 -0.21
CA GLY A 152 -2.91 -6.24 -0.79
C GLY A 152 -4.10 -6.10 0.14
N PHE A 153 -5.26 -6.48 -0.36
CA PHE A 153 -6.51 -6.52 0.38
C PHE A 153 -7.27 -7.80 0.06
N SER A 154 -8.09 -8.21 0.98
CA SER A 154 -8.93 -9.42 0.84
C SER A 154 -10.38 -9.07 0.57
N ASN A 155 -11.10 -10.08 0.00
CA ASN A 155 -12.46 -9.97 -0.50
C ASN A 155 -12.60 -8.87 -1.56
N VAL A 156 -12.06 -9.17 -2.76
CA VAL A 156 -11.89 -8.19 -3.85
C VAL A 156 -13.19 -7.44 -4.19
N ASP A 157 -14.33 -8.11 -4.10
CA ASP A 157 -15.65 -7.52 -4.37
C ASP A 157 -16.16 -6.65 -3.21
N ASP A 158 -15.91 -7.08 -1.96
CA ASP A 158 -16.28 -6.37 -0.72
C ASP A 158 -15.08 -6.37 0.24
N PRO A 159 -14.12 -5.45 0.09
CA PRO A 159 -12.86 -5.48 0.82
C PRO A 159 -13.01 -5.30 2.33
N ASP A 160 -12.45 -6.23 3.10
CA ASP A 160 -12.50 -6.24 4.58
C ASP A 160 -11.23 -5.66 5.21
N ILE A 161 -10.05 -6.06 4.72
CA ILE A 161 -8.77 -5.74 5.33
C ILE A 161 -7.70 -5.46 4.28
N VAL A 162 -6.85 -4.49 4.57
CA VAL A 162 -5.62 -4.19 3.82
C VAL A 162 -4.42 -4.61 4.65
N VAL A 163 -3.48 -5.31 4.02
CA VAL A 163 -2.22 -5.73 4.64
C VAL A 163 -1.06 -5.20 3.83
N CYS A 164 -0.09 -4.57 4.52
CA CYS A 164 1.18 -4.16 3.94
C CYS A 164 2.32 -4.74 4.76
N VAL A 165 3.17 -5.52 4.13
CA VAL A 165 4.33 -6.18 4.75
C VAL A 165 5.60 -5.78 4.04
N ILE A 166 6.61 -5.43 4.80
CA ILE A 166 8.01 -5.31 4.36
C ILE A 166 8.88 -6.27 5.18
N VAL A 167 9.77 -6.98 4.50
CA VAL A 167 10.85 -7.74 5.11
C VAL A 167 12.15 -7.11 4.64
N GLU A 168 12.85 -6.44 5.54
CA GLU A 168 14.13 -5.82 5.23
C GLU A 168 15.21 -6.90 5.09
N ASN A 169 16.12 -6.71 4.12
CA ASN A 169 17.22 -7.65 3.83
C ASN A 169 16.73 -9.10 3.63
N ALA A 170 15.66 -9.28 2.86
CA ALA A 170 14.92 -10.52 2.76
C ALA A 170 15.73 -11.69 2.16
N SER A 171 16.69 -11.42 1.29
CA SER A 171 17.48 -12.46 0.62
C SER A 171 18.28 -13.33 1.59
N ASN A 172 18.73 -12.76 2.72
CA ASN A 172 19.48 -13.49 3.76
C ASN A 172 18.58 -14.25 4.74
N THR A 173 17.31 -13.87 4.85
CA THR A 173 16.40 -14.46 5.85
C THR A 173 15.60 -15.64 5.30
N GLY A 174 15.54 -15.78 3.96
CA GLY A 174 14.62 -16.70 3.29
C GLY A 174 13.14 -16.36 3.48
N ALA A 175 12.84 -15.26 4.18
CA ALA A 175 11.47 -14.80 4.40
C ALA A 175 10.98 -13.97 3.22
N SER A 176 9.71 -14.17 2.84
CA SER A 176 9.07 -13.38 1.79
C SER A 176 7.80 -12.72 2.34
N ALA A 177 7.65 -11.44 2.03
CA ALA A 177 6.52 -10.64 2.50
C ALA A 177 5.14 -11.24 2.11
N LYS A 178 5.04 -11.90 0.95
CA LYS A 178 3.78 -12.55 0.51
C LYS A 178 3.31 -13.68 1.43
N TYR A 179 4.23 -14.49 1.96
CA TYR A 179 3.87 -15.57 2.89
C TYR A 179 3.50 -15.05 4.28
N ILE A 180 4.17 -13.99 4.74
CA ILE A 180 3.80 -13.32 5.99
C ILE A 180 2.42 -12.66 5.84
N ALA A 181 2.18 -11.99 4.71
CA ALA A 181 0.87 -11.41 4.42
C ALA A 181 -0.23 -12.49 4.39
N ARG A 182 0.04 -13.68 3.80
CA ARG A 182 -0.88 -14.81 3.84
C ARG A 182 -1.23 -15.20 5.28
N GLN A 183 -0.24 -15.34 6.16
CA GLN A 183 -0.48 -15.68 7.58
C GLN A 183 -1.33 -14.62 8.30
N ILE A 184 -1.14 -13.33 7.96
CA ILE A 184 -1.95 -12.24 8.54
C ILE A 184 -3.40 -12.35 8.07
N PHE A 185 -3.64 -12.60 6.77
CA PHE A 185 -4.98 -12.80 6.25
C PHE A 185 -5.65 -14.06 6.87
N ASP A 186 -4.91 -15.17 6.97
CA ASP A 186 -5.42 -16.38 7.63
C ASP A 186 -5.81 -16.11 9.08
N ALA A 187 -4.99 -15.40 9.84
CA ALA A 187 -5.28 -15.04 11.23
C ALA A 187 -6.48 -14.06 11.38
N TYR A 188 -6.85 -13.35 10.32
CA TYR A 188 -8.04 -12.51 10.30
C TYR A 188 -9.31 -13.31 10.05
N TYR A 189 -9.24 -14.38 9.24
CA TYR A 189 -10.40 -15.16 8.82
C TYR A 189 -10.63 -16.45 9.62
N TYR A 190 -9.62 -16.95 10.35
CA TYR A 190 -9.64 -18.20 11.13
C TYR A 190 -9.21 -18.00 12.58
#